data_d21bcea8ac8769fd8e3f17dda12cead9
#
_entry.id   d21bcea8ac8769fd8e3f17dda12cead9
#
_cell.length_a   1.000
_cell.length_b   1.000
_cell.length_c   1.000
_cell.angle_alpha   90.00
_cell.angle_beta   90.00
_cell.angle_gamma   90.00
#
_symmetry.space_group_name_H-M   'P 1'
#
loop_
_entity.id
_entity.type
_entity.pdbx_description
1 polymer ?
#
loop_
_entity_poly.entity_id
_entity_poly.type
_entity_poly.pdbx_seq_one_letter_code
_entity_poly.pdbx_strand_id
1 'polypeptide(L)'
;MKQSYIDIFNTKRGNKYHAEKSGGYDSRKEHRRANELHLLQRAKLISNLREQVRYELIPAQRDADGKVIEKSCSYVADFVYTDEHGNTIVEDTKGVRTDSYIIKRKLMLHVYGIRITEK
;
A
#
# COMPACT_ATOMS: atom_id res chain seq x y z
N MET A 1 0.04 21.02 10.91
CA MET A 1 -0.63 20.26 9.84
C MET A 1 0.28 19.25 9.20
N LYS A 2 1.36 19.73 8.61
CA LYS A 2 2.24 18.80 7.90
C LYS A 2 2.88 17.75 8.79
N GLN A 3 3.22 18.12 10.00
CA GLN A 3 3.80 17.17 10.94
C GLN A 3 2.82 16.04 11.24
N SER A 4 1.56 16.38 11.49
CA SER A 4 0.54 15.38 11.72
C SER A 4 0.35 14.47 10.53
N TYR A 5 0.40 15.05 9.35
CA TYR A 5 0.24 14.33 8.13
C TYR A 5 1.34 13.28 7.95
N ILE A 6 2.57 13.68 8.23
CA ILE A 6 3.69 12.76 8.17
C ILE A 6 3.54 11.65 9.20
N ASP A 7 3.07 12.01 10.38
CA ASP A 7 2.86 11.03 11.45
C ASP A 7 1.82 9.99 11.07
N ILE A 8 0.78 10.40 10.35
CA ILE A 8 -0.24 9.47 9.89
C ILE A 8 0.37 8.39 9.00
N PHE A 9 1.32 8.79 8.16
CA PHE A 9 1.96 7.86 7.25
C PHE A 9 3.14 7.12 7.87
N ASN A 10 3.52 7.50 9.06
CA ASN A 10 4.66 6.89 9.73
C ASN A 10 4.19 5.68 10.53
N THR A 11 4.52 4.50 10.04
CA THR A 11 4.07 3.26 10.65
C THR A 11 4.57 3.04 12.07
N LYS A 12 5.60 3.74 12.50
CA LYS A 12 6.12 3.58 13.85
C LYS A 12 5.05 3.80 14.91
N ARG A 13 4.14 4.73 14.66
CA ARG A 13 3.11 5.01 15.64
C ARG A 13 2.21 3.83 15.86
N GLY A 14 1.81 3.19 14.77
CA GLY A 14 1.00 1.99 14.88
C GLY A 14 1.68 0.93 15.73
N ASN A 15 2.97 0.75 15.54
CA ASN A 15 3.71 -0.27 16.28
C ASN A 15 3.80 0.04 17.76
N LYS A 16 3.85 1.30 18.11
CA LYS A 16 3.86 1.70 19.51
C LYS A 16 2.62 1.24 20.25
N TYR A 17 1.54 1.09 19.58
CA TYR A 17 0.28 0.69 20.16
C TYR A 17 0.03 -0.80 20.01
N HIS A 18 1.10 -1.56 20.00
CA HIS A 18 1.04 -3.02 20.05
C HIS A 18 0.55 -3.66 18.79
N ALA A 19 0.77 -3.01 17.67
CA ALA A 19 0.56 -3.67 16.40
C ALA A 19 1.55 -4.82 16.31
N GLU A 20 1.03 -6.02 16.28
CA GLU A 20 1.85 -7.21 16.34
C GLU A 20 2.41 -7.54 14.97
N LYS A 21 3.71 -7.77 14.92
CA LYS A 21 4.35 -8.25 13.70
C LYS A 21 4.43 -9.76 13.74
N SER A 22 4.17 -10.38 12.61
CA SER A 22 4.22 -11.81 12.47
C SER A 22 4.92 -12.14 11.17
N GLY A 23 6.05 -12.84 11.24
CA GLY A 23 6.79 -13.24 10.06
C GLY A 23 7.27 -12.09 9.18
N GLY A 24 7.53 -10.92 9.78
CA GLY A 24 7.98 -9.74 9.05
C GLY A 24 6.86 -8.85 8.55
N TYR A 25 5.62 -9.19 8.82
CA TYR A 25 4.46 -8.40 8.41
C TYR A 25 3.92 -7.58 9.56
N ASP A 26 3.26 -6.46 9.24
CA ASP A 26 2.77 -5.53 10.25
C ASP A 26 1.58 -6.06 11.03
N SER A 27 0.92 -7.08 10.53
CA SER A 27 -0.24 -7.66 11.21
C SER A 27 -0.35 -9.15 10.89
N ARG A 28 -1.08 -9.85 11.76
CA ARG A 28 -1.38 -11.26 11.53
C ARG A 28 -2.24 -11.46 10.29
N LYS A 29 -3.14 -10.51 10.04
CA LYS A 29 -4.01 -10.57 8.88
C LYS A 29 -3.20 -10.51 7.59
N GLU A 30 -2.23 -9.60 7.54
CA GLU A 30 -1.35 -9.47 6.39
C GLU A 30 -0.49 -10.71 6.20
N HIS A 31 0.05 -11.24 7.29
CA HIS A 31 0.86 -12.45 7.25
C HIS A 31 0.06 -13.64 6.73
N ARG A 32 -1.17 -13.78 7.20
CA ARG A 32 -2.05 -14.86 6.75
C ARG A 32 -2.35 -14.75 5.26
N ARG A 33 -2.63 -13.52 4.82
CA ARG A 33 -2.90 -13.29 3.41
C ARG A 33 -1.67 -13.56 2.55
N ALA A 34 -0.48 -13.19 3.04
CA ALA A 34 0.76 -13.48 2.34
C ALA A 34 0.92 -14.98 2.12
N ASN A 35 0.67 -15.78 3.16
CA ASN A 35 0.77 -17.23 3.05
C ASN A 35 -0.21 -17.78 2.02
N GLU A 36 -1.45 -17.28 2.03
CA GLU A 36 -2.45 -17.70 1.04
C GLU A 36 -2.00 -17.39 -0.38
N LEU A 37 -1.50 -16.18 -0.61
CA LEU A 37 -1.08 -15.76 -1.93
C LEU A 37 0.13 -16.54 -2.42
N HIS A 38 1.08 -16.82 -1.54
CA HIS A 38 2.23 -17.66 -1.92
C HIS A 38 1.81 -19.07 -2.30
N LEU A 39 0.83 -19.63 -1.60
CA LEU A 39 0.29 -20.93 -1.96
C LEU A 39 -0.41 -20.88 -3.31
N LEU A 40 -1.20 -19.83 -3.57
CA LEU A 40 -1.87 -19.68 -4.85
C LEU A 40 -0.87 -19.53 -5.99
N GLN A 41 0.22 -18.81 -5.78
CA GLN A 41 1.25 -18.69 -6.79
C GLN A 41 1.94 -20.03 -7.06
N ARG A 42 2.23 -20.78 -6.02
CA ARG A 42 2.81 -22.11 -6.17
C ARG A 42 1.88 -23.04 -6.96
N ALA A 43 0.59 -22.91 -6.74
CA ALA A 43 -0.43 -23.68 -7.46
C ALA A 43 -0.68 -23.13 -8.88
N LYS A 44 0.01 -22.06 -9.26
CA LYS A 44 -0.09 -21.42 -10.57
C LYS A 44 -1.47 -20.81 -10.85
N LEU A 45 -2.20 -20.48 -9.79
CA LEU A 45 -3.48 -19.78 -9.91
C LEU A 45 -3.29 -18.27 -10.02
N ILE A 46 -2.18 -17.77 -9.50
CA ILE A 46 -1.75 -16.37 -9.70
C ILE A 46 -0.28 -16.38 -10.07
N SER A 47 0.22 -15.24 -10.56
CA SER A 47 1.62 -15.08 -10.95
C SER A 47 2.12 -13.70 -10.62
N ASN A 48 3.45 -13.54 -10.66
CA ASN A 48 4.10 -12.25 -10.48
C ASN A 48 3.73 -11.58 -9.16
N LEU A 49 3.69 -12.36 -8.09
CA LEU A 49 3.37 -11.84 -6.76
C LEU A 49 4.51 -10.95 -6.25
N ARG A 50 4.16 -9.74 -5.85
CA ARG A 50 5.09 -8.77 -5.27
C ARG A 50 4.46 -8.20 -4.02
N GLU A 51 5.28 -7.87 -3.04
CA GLU A 51 4.82 -7.34 -1.77
C GLU A 51 5.36 -5.92 -1.59
N GLN A 52 4.62 -5.09 -0.88
CA GLN A 52 5.02 -3.73 -0.52
C GLN A 52 5.42 -2.93 -1.77
N VAL A 53 4.51 -2.86 -2.72
CA VAL A 53 4.74 -2.16 -4.00
C VAL A 53 4.35 -0.70 -3.87
N ARG A 54 5.29 0.18 -4.20
CA ARG A 54 5.11 1.62 -4.06
C ARG A 54 4.58 2.24 -5.35
N TYR A 55 3.53 3.04 -5.21
CA TYR A 55 2.96 3.83 -6.30
C TYR A 55 3.07 5.31 -5.95
N GLU A 56 3.72 6.08 -6.79
CA GLU A 56 3.76 7.53 -6.60
C GLU A 56 2.43 8.11 -7.04
N LEU A 57 1.80 8.87 -6.15
CA LEU A 57 0.49 9.47 -6.42
C LEU A 57 0.61 10.92 -6.84
N ILE A 58 1.47 11.66 -6.14
CA ILE A 58 1.73 13.07 -6.42
C ILE A 58 3.25 13.24 -6.40
N PRO A 59 3.85 13.74 -7.48
CA PRO A 59 5.30 13.94 -7.48
C PRO A 59 5.71 15.10 -6.58
N ALA A 60 6.98 15.15 -6.23
CA ALA A 60 7.52 16.27 -5.50
C ALA A 60 7.31 17.55 -6.31
N GLN A 61 6.97 18.62 -5.62
CA GLN A 61 6.73 19.92 -6.25
C GLN A 61 7.85 20.87 -5.86
N ARG A 62 8.38 21.57 -6.85
CA ARG A 62 9.57 22.41 -6.67
C ARG A 62 9.30 23.83 -7.12
N ASP A 63 10.07 24.78 -6.54
CA ASP A 63 10.02 26.16 -6.97
C ASP A 63 10.93 26.38 -8.19
N ALA A 64 11.02 27.65 -8.61
CA ALA A 64 11.83 27.99 -9.79
C ALA A 64 13.31 27.67 -9.64
N ASP A 65 13.81 27.60 -8.41
CA ASP A 65 15.20 27.30 -8.12
C ASP A 65 15.45 25.79 -7.97
N GLY A 66 14.41 24.98 -8.16
CA GLY A 66 14.51 23.55 -8.02
C GLY A 66 14.39 23.02 -6.60
N LYS A 67 14.08 23.90 -5.66
CA LYS A 67 13.94 23.51 -4.27
C LYS A 67 12.59 22.85 -4.03
N VAL A 68 12.57 21.74 -3.29
CA VAL A 68 11.32 21.03 -2.99
C VAL A 68 10.45 21.87 -2.07
N ILE A 69 9.26 22.22 -2.54
CA ILE A 69 8.23 22.91 -1.75
C ILE A 69 7.35 21.87 -1.07
N GLU A 70 6.93 20.84 -1.82
CA GLU A 70 6.12 19.74 -1.29
C GLU A 70 6.73 18.43 -1.69
N LYS A 71 6.80 17.53 -0.73
CA LYS A 71 7.34 16.19 -0.98
C LYS A 71 6.33 15.35 -1.76
N SER A 72 6.83 14.32 -2.42
CA SER A 72 5.97 13.37 -3.12
C SER A 72 5.05 12.65 -2.13
N CYS A 73 3.92 12.22 -2.65
CA CYS A 73 2.97 11.40 -1.89
C CYS A 73 2.85 10.06 -2.60
N SER A 74 2.97 8.98 -1.84
CA SER A 74 2.93 7.63 -2.40
C SER A 74 1.98 6.74 -1.62
N TYR A 75 1.52 5.68 -2.28
CA TYR A 75 0.78 4.61 -1.66
C TYR A 75 1.61 3.33 -1.77
N VAL A 76 1.65 2.54 -0.70
CA VAL A 76 2.34 1.26 -0.71
C VAL A 76 1.29 0.15 -0.59
N ALA A 77 1.16 -0.65 -1.65
CA ALA A 77 0.23 -1.77 -1.66
C ALA A 77 0.85 -2.96 -0.94
N ASP A 78 0.05 -3.67 -0.17
CA ASP A 78 0.54 -4.86 0.51
C ASP A 78 0.93 -5.94 -0.48
N PHE A 79 0.09 -6.20 -1.48
CA PHE A 79 0.33 -7.25 -2.48
C PHE A 79 -0.12 -6.79 -3.86
N VAL A 80 0.68 -7.15 -4.86
CA VAL A 80 0.32 -6.95 -6.27
C VAL A 80 0.63 -8.25 -7.00
N TYR A 81 -0.30 -8.71 -7.80
CA TYR A 81 -0.12 -9.94 -8.56
C TYR A 81 -1.00 -9.94 -9.79
N THR A 82 -0.78 -10.94 -10.65
CA THR A 82 -1.60 -11.16 -11.85
C THR A 82 -2.49 -12.36 -11.59
N ASP A 83 -3.80 -12.19 -11.81
CA ASP A 83 -4.74 -13.29 -11.59
C ASP A 83 -4.77 -14.23 -12.81
N GLU A 84 -5.61 -15.25 -12.75
CA GLU A 84 -5.69 -16.26 -13.81
C GLU A 84 -6.28 -15.71 -15.11
N HIS A 85 -6.91 -14.55 -15.07
CA HIS A 85 -7.46 -13.88 -16.25
C HIS A 85 -6.50 -12.85 -16.84
N GLY A 86 -5.30 -12.73 -16.27
CA GLY A 86 -4.30 -11.77 -16.74
C GLY A 86 -4.47 -10.37 -16.18
N ASN A 87 -5.37 -10.19 -15.24
CA ASN A 87 -5.60 -8.89 -14.62
C ASN A 87 -4.61 -8.63 -13.48
N THR A 88 -4.13 -7.39 -13.39
CA THR A 88 -3.31 -6.98 -12.26
C THR A 88 -4.20 -6.66 -11.07
N ILE A 89 -3.96 -7.32 -9.95
CA ILE A 89 -4.70 -7.13 -8.71
C ILE A 89 -3.80 -6.41 -7.72
N VAL A 90 -4.32 -5.34 -7.13
CA VAL A 90 -3.63 -4.58 -6.09
C VAL A 90 -4.42 -4.74 -4.81
N GLU A 91 -3.82 -5.37 -3.80
CA GLU A 91 -4.50 -5.69 -2.55
C GLU A 91 -3.95 -4.91 -1.38
N ASP A 92 -4.87 -4.58 -0.49
CA ASP A 92 -4.53 -3.98 0.79
C ASP A 92 -5.32 -4.69 1.88
N THR A 93 -4.62 -5.12 2.93
CA THR A 93 -5.26 -5.77 4.08
C THR A 93 -5.57 -4.71 5.12
N LYS A 94 -6.80 -4.19 5.09
CA LYS A 94 -7.21 -3.11 5.97
C LYS A 94 -8.06 -3.58 7.14
N GLY A 95 -7.59 -3.27 8.36
CA GLY A 95 -8.43 -3.39 9.54
C GLY A 95 -9.28 -2.13 9.71
N VAL A 96 -8.65 -0.96 9.55
CA VAL A 96 -9.30 0.34 9.70
C VAL A 96 -8.97 1.21 8.49
N ARG A 97 -9.99 1.88 7.96
CA ARG A 97 -9.81 2.83 6.87
C ARG A 97 -9.61 4.22 7.45
N THR A 98 -8.36 4.68 7.47
CA THR A 98 -8.04 6.04 7.89
C THR A 98 -8.39 7.02 6.79
N ASP A 99 -8.51 8.30 7.13
CA ASP A 99 -8.77 9.34 6.13
C ASP A 99 -7.66 9.40 5.10
N SER A 100 -6.41 9.27 5.54
CA SER A 100 -5.27 9.29 4.61
C SER A 100 -5.32 8.11 3.64
N TYR A 101 -5.70 6.93 4.12
CA TYR A 101 -5.86 5.78 3.23
C TYR A 101 -6.96 6.01 2.20
N ILE A 102 -8.09 6.55 2.64
CA ILE A 102 -9.23 6.81 1.73
C ILE A 102 -8.81 7.76 0.62
N ILE A 103 -8.04 8.81 0.96
CA ILE A 103 -7.53 9.75 -0.05
C ILE A 103 -6.58 9.03 -1.01
N LYS A 104 -5.67 8.23 -0.50
CA LYS A 104 -4.74 7.48 -1.35
C LYS A 104 -5.46 6.48 -2.26
N ARG A 105 -6.49 5.83 -1.74
CA ARG A 105 -7.32 4.92 -2.55
C ARG A 105 -7.96 5.66 -3.71
N LYS A 106 -8.51 6.84 -3.46
CA LYS A 106 -9.09 7.68 -4.50
C LYS A 106 -8.06 8.12 -5.52
N LEU A 107 -6.87 8.47 -5.05
CA LEU A 107 -5.78 8.87 -5.94
C LEU A 107 -5.28 7.70 -6.80
N MET A 108 -5.24 6.50 -6.25
CA MET A 108 -4.89 5.31 -7.04
C MET A 108 -5.83 5.13 -8.21
N LEU A 109 -7.12 5.32 -7.98
CA LEU A 109 -8.10 5.23 -9.04
C LEU A 109 -7.96 6.38 -10.04
N HIS A 110 -7.75 7.59 -9.54
CA HIS A 110 -7.65 8.78 -10.39
C HIS A 110 -6.38 8.78 -11.25
N VAL A 111 -5.23 8.48 -10.64
CA VAL A 111 -3.93 8.57 -11.31
C VAL A 111 -3.66 7.36 -12.19
N TYR A 112 -3.94 6.17 -11.69
CA TYR A 112 -3.57 4.92 -12.35
C TYR A 112 -4.75 4.14 -12.91
N GLY A 113 -5.98 4.53 -12.57
CA GLY A 113 -7.14 3.73 -12.91
C GLY A 113 -7.21 2.41 -12.15
N ILE A 114 -6.50 2.33 -11.03
CA ILE A 114 -6.42 1.10 -10.24
C ILE A 114 -7.42 1.16 -9.10
N ARG A 115 -8.24 0.13 -9.01
CA ARG A 115 -9.18 -0.04 -7.92
C ARG A 115 -8.58 -1.00 -6.92
N ILE A 116 -8.29 -0.52 -5.72
CA ILE A 116 -7.67 -1.36 -4.70
C ILE A 116 -8.67 -2.40 -4.21
N THR A 117 -8.23 -3.65 -4.15
CA THR A 117 -8.98 -4.74 -3.55
C THR A 117 -8.67 -4.79 -2.07
N GLU A 118 -9.68 -4.58 -1.22
CA GLU A 118 -9.51 -4.61 0.23
C GLU A 118 -9.85 -5.99 0.75
N LYS A 119 -8.96 -6.53 1.56
CA LYS A 119 -9.14 -7.87 2.16
C LYS A 119 -9.27 -7.85 3.67
#